data_28266855bfd2fff3928427ee1192d1a8
#
_entry.id   28266855bfd2fff3928427ee1192d1a8
#
_cell.length_a   1.000
_cell.length_b   1.000
_cell.length_c   1.000
_cell.angle_alpha   90.00
_cell.angle_beta   90.00
_cell.angle_gamma   90.00
#
_symmetry.space_group_name_H-M   'P 1'
#
loop_
_entity.id
_entity.type
_entity.pdbx_description
1 polymer ?
#
loop_
_entity_poly.entity_id
_entity_poly.type
_entity_poly.pdbx_seq_one_letter_code
_entity_poly.pdbx_strand_id
1 'polypeptide(L)'
;MKNIISASMLASDLTNIEKEIRRTENAQIEWLHIDVMDGVFVDNITYGNNVVAAMRKVSNIYFDTHLMVTDPTNLIPLFALAGSNMLTIHLESKGDTTANLKYIKKSGMNAGLAIKPATDWKEVIPYLPLCDMVLVMTVEPGFG
;
A
#
# COMPACT_ATOMS: atom_id res chain seq x y z
N MET A 1 -17.90 11.72 -9.29
CA MET A 1 -16.83 10.84 -8.78
C MET A 1 -17.03 10.74 -7.27
N LYS A 2 -17.07 9.54 -6.70
CA LYS A 2 -17.24 9.37 -5.23
C LYS A 2 -15.86 9.55 -4.59
N ASN A 3 -15.76 10.40 -3.56
CA ASN A 3 -14.55 10.47 -2.74
C ASN A 3 -14.48 9.22 -1.86
N ILE A 4 -13.31 8.62 -1.76
CA ILE A 4 -13.02 7.46 -0.91
C ILE A 4 -12.03 7.91 0.16
N ILE A 5 -12.28 7.50 1.39
CA ILE A 5 -11.34 7.73 2.51
C ILE A 5 -10.62 6.42 2.79
N SER A 6 -9.28 6.46 2.77
CA SER A 6 -8.41 5.36 3.17
C SER A 6 -7.72 5.75 4.49
N ALA A 7 -8.12 5.12 5.59
CA ALA A 7 -7.59 5.44 6.92
C ALA A 7 -6.27 4.70 7.17
N SER A 8 -5.20 5.43 7.49
CA SER A 8 -3.90 4.82 7.76
C SER A 8 -3.87 4.13 9.13
N MET A 9 -3.34 2.92 9.14
CA MET A 9 -3.07 2.14 10.36
C MET A 9 -1.77 2.55 11.05
N LEU A 10 -0.95 3.40 10.44
CA LEU A 10 0.36 3.78 10.97
C LEU A 10 0.26 4.48 12.34
N ALA A 11 -0.76 5.33 12.52
CA ALA A 11 -1.00 6.08 13.75
C ALA A 11 -1.96 5.36 14.72
N SER A 12 -2.32 4.10 14.48
CA SER A 12 -3.24 3.34 15.32
C SER A 12 -2.54 2.68 16.50
N ASP A 13 -3.33 2.20 17.47
CA ASP A 13 -2.81 1.34 18.56
C ASP A 13 -2.50 -0.06 18.03
N LEU A 14 -1.24 -0.30 17.65
CA LEU A 14 -0.79 -1.59 17.12
C LEU A 14 -0.85 -2.73 18.14
N THR A 15 -1.06 -2.45 19.43
CA THR A 15 -1.29 -3.50 20.44
C THR A 15 -2.72 -4.03 20.40
N ASN A 16 -3.63 -3.32 19.72
CA ASN A 16 -5.06 -3.64 19.60
C ASN A 16 -5.57 -3.49 18.17
N ILE A 17 -4.83 -4.02 17.20
CA ILE A 17 -5.10 -3.87 15.75
C ILE A 17 -6.56 -4.19 15.38
N GLU A 18 -7.12 -5.28 15.88
CA GLU A 18 -8.51 -5.64 15.58
C GLU A 18 -9.48 -4.54 16.03
N LYS A 19 -9.29 -3.98 17.23
CA LYS A 19 -10.14 -2.89 17.74
C LYS A 19 -10.07 -1.65 16.85
N GLU A 20 -8.88 -1.31 16.36
CA GLU A 20 -8.70 -0.16 15.46
C GLU A 20 -9.34 -0.40 14.08
N ILE A 21 -9.24 -1.61 13.55
CA ILE A 21 -9.96 -1.99 12.32
C ILE A 21 -11.49 -1.86 12.53
N ARG A 22 -12.03 -2.40 13.62
CA ARG A 22 -13.46 -2.28 13.93
C ARG A 22 -13.90 -0.83 14.10
N ARG A 23 -13.05 0.01 14.69
CA ARG A 23 -13.31 1.44 14.82
C ARG A 23 -13.41 2.12 13.44
N THR A 24 -12.53 1.75 12.51
CA THR A 24 -12.53 2.23 11.12
C THR A 24 -13.82 1.79 10.39
N GLU A 25 -14.20 0.51 10.51
CA GLU A 25 -15.43 -0.02 9.92
C GLU A 25 -16.68 0.67 10.49
N ASN A 26 -16.75 0.88 11.81
CA ASN A 26 -17.86 1.56 12.48
C ASN A 26 -17.98 3.04 12.07
N ALA A 27 -16.89 3.67 11.69
CA ALA A 27 -16.87 5.02 11.13
C ALA A 27 -17.27 5.06 9.64
N GLN A 28 -17.64 3.92 9.05
CA GLN A 28 -18.02 3.77 7.64
C GLN A 28 -16.93 4.22 6.66
N ILE A 29 -15.66 4.08 7.06
CA ILE A 29 -14.50 4.31 6.20
C ILE A 29 -14.42 3.15 5.20
N GLU A 30 -14.19 3.48 3.94
CA GLU A 30 -14.24 2.49 2.85
C GLU A 30 -12.96 1.66 2.74
N TRP A 31 -11.79 2.27 3.00
CA TRP A 31 -10.49 1.63 2.82
C TRP A 31 -9.61 1.74 4.06
N LEU A 32 -8.77 0.74 4.25
CA LEU A 32 -7.74 0.72 5.28
C LEU A 32 -6.37 0.84 4.63
N HIS A 33 -5.65 1.93 4.90
CA HIS A 33 -4.30 2.15 4.38
C HIS A 33 -3.26 1.48 5.28
N ILE A 34 -2.43 0.64 4.66
CA ILE A 34 -1.48 -0.21 5.36
C ILE A 34 -0.07 0.10 4.86
N ASP A 35 0.68 0.86 5.66
CA ASP A 35 2.03 1.32 5.34
C ASP A 35 3.07 0.28 5.74
N VAL A 36 3.75 -0.32 4.75
CA VAL A 36 4.78 -1.35 4.91
C VAL A 36 6.15 -0.74 4.62
N MET A 37 7.04 -0.80 5.59
CA MET A 37 8.37 -0.17 5.55
C MET A 37 9.46 -1.19 5.87
N ASP A 38 10.56 -1.18 5.10
CA ASP A 38 11.65 -2.16 5.20
C ASP A 38 12.88 -1.67 6.00
N GLY A 39 12.90 -0.41 6.44
CA GLY A 39 14.04 0.18 7.14
C GLY A 39 15.23 0.52 6.23
N VAL A 40 15.06 0.44 4.90
CA VAL A 40 16.10 0.73 3.90
C VAL A 40 15.62 1.76 2.88
N PHE A 41 14.41 1.61 2.37
CA PHE A 41 13.77 2.61 1.50
C PHE A 41 13.38 3.86 2.30
N VAL A 42 13.00 3.65 3.57
CA VAL A 42 12.74 4.66 4.61
C VAL A 42 13.38 4.21 5.92
N ASP A 43 13.70 5.15 6.82
CA ASP A 43 14.43 4.85 8.08
C ASP A 43 13.58 4.13 9.15
N ASN A 44 12.30 3.87 8.85
CA ASN A 44 11.38 3.19 9.77
C ASN A 44 11.09 1.76 9.30
N ILE A 45 10.74 0.88 10.24
CA ILE A 45 10.26 -0.49 10.01
C ILE A 45 8.87 -0.59 10.61
N THR A 46 7.91 -1.11 9.85
CA THR A 46 6.56 -1.34 10.36
C THR A 46 6.27 -2.84 10.43
N TYR A 47 5.30 -3.31 9.70
CA TYR A 47 4.86 -4.71 9.70
C TYR A 47 4.85 -5.27 8.28
N GLY A 48 4.90 -6.60 8.16
CA GLY A 48 4.93 -7.29 6.88
C GLY A 48 3.61 -8.01 6.56
N ASN A 49 3.68 -8.84 5.52
CA ASN A 49 2.57 -9.63 5.01
C ASN A 49 1.88 -10.53 6.07
N ASN A 50 2.62 -11.03 7.08
CA ASN A 50 2.05 -11.85 8.14
C ASN A 50 1.03 -11.08 9.00
N VAL A 51 1.31 -9.82 9.29
CA VAL A 51 0.38 -8.95 10.04
C VAL A 51 -0.82 -8.61 9.17
N VAL A 52 -0.61 -8.29 7.88
CA VAL A 52 -1.71 -8.06 6.93
C VAL A 52 -2.61 -9.29 6.81
N ALA A 53 -2.04 -10.49 6.75
CA ALA A 53 -2.81 -11.75 6.75
C ALA A 53 -3.61 -11.96 8.05
N ALA A 54 -3.06 -11.52 9.19
CA ALA A 54 -3.79 -11.56 10.46
C ALA A 54 -4.96 -10.55 10.49
N MET A 55 -4.73 -9.32 10.00
CA MET A 55 -5.79 -8.30 9.85
C MET A 55 -6.92 -8.80 8.93
N ARG A 56 -6.59 -9.49 7.83
CA ARG A 56 -7.58 -10.02 6.90
C ARG A 56 -8.51 -11.05 7.53
N LYS A 57 -8.06 -11.81 8.55
CA LYS A 57 -8.90 -12.78 9.25
C LYS A 57 -10.04 -12.13 10.05
N VAL A 58 -9.88 -10.87 10.42
CA VAL A 58 -10.85 -10.15 11.27
C VAL A 58 -11.65 -9.10 10.50
N SER A 59 -11.36 -8.84 9.23
CA SER A 59 -12.04 -7.79 8.46
C SER A 59 -12.12 -8.10 6.97
N ASN A 60 -13.19 -7.64 6.32
CA ASN A 60 -13.36 -7.66 4.87
C ASN A 60 -13.26 -6.26 4.24
N ILE A 61 -12.89 -5.23 5.01
CA ILE A 61 -12.65 -3.88 4.49
C ILE A 61 -11.60 -3.90 3.37
N TYR A 62 -11.66 -2.97 2.44
CA TYR A 62 -10.70 -2.88 1.35
C TYR A 62 -9.31 -2.53 1.89
N PHE A 63 -8.31 -3.41 1.67
CA PHE A 63 -6.92 -3.20 2.08
C PHE A 63 -6.14 -2.52 0.95
N ASP A 64 -5.79 -1.28 1.19
CA ASP A 64 -4.93 -0.43 0.36
C ASP A 64 -3.50 -0.49 0.93
N THR A 65 -2.71 -1.44 0.45
CA THR A 65 -1.36 -1.71 0.97
C THR A 65 -0.32 -0.92 0.20
N HIS A 66 0.45 -0.11 0.91
CA HIS A 66 1.49 0.77 0.39
C HIS A 66 2.88 0.25 0.78
N LEU A 67 3.67 -0.15 -0.21
CA LEU A 67 5.02 -0.68 -0.01
C LEU A 67 6.07 0.44 -0.14
N MET A 68 6.60 0.88 0.98
CA MET A 68 7.81 1.71 1.07
C MET A 68 9.02 0.79 1.27
N VAL A 69 9.38 0.08 0.22
CA VAL A 69 10.43 -0.95 0.25
C VAL A 69 11.40 -0.79 -0.92
N THR A 70 12.62 -1.21 -0.70
CA THR A 70 13.70 -1.07 -1.69
C THR A 70 13.43 -1.85 -2.97
N ASP A 71 12.93 -3.10 -2.86
CA ASP A 71 12.56 -3.96 -4.00
C ASP A 71 11.24 -4.70 -3.69
N PRO A 72 10.14 -4.36 -4.35
CA PRO A 72 8.84 -4.98 -4.12
C PRO A 72 8.66 -6.33 -4.82
N THR A 73 9.52 -6.70 -5.78
CA THR A 73 9.29 -7.79 -6.74
C THR A 73 8.91 -9.10 -6.06
N ASN A 74 9.69 -9.53 -5.06
CA ASN A 74 9.45 -10.79 -4.33
C ASN A 74 8.35 -10.68 -3.27
N LEU A 75 7.89 -9.47 -2.94
CA LEU A 75 6.85 -9.24 -1.95
C LEU A 75 5.44 -9.31 -2.56
N ILE A 76 5.28 -9.02 -3.85
CA ILE A 76 3.98 -8.99 -4.54
C ILE A 76 3.15 -10.25 -4.26
N PRO A 77 3.64 -11.48 -4.47
CA PRO A 77 2.84 -12.68 -4.23
C PRO A 77 2.52 -12.88 -2.74
N LEU A 78 3.38 -12.41 -1.83
CA LEU A 78 3.15 -12.53 -0.39
C LEU A 78 1.99 -11.64 0.08
N PHE A 79 1.88 -10.44 -0.46
CA PHE A 79 0.78 -9.52 -0.13
C PHE A 79 -0.53 -9.91 -0.82
N ALA A 80 -0.49 -10.53 -2.01
CA ALA A 80 -1.66 -11.14 -2.62
C ALA A 80 -2.22 -12.27 -1.72
N LEU A 81 -1.36 -13.18 -1.24
CA LEU A 81 -1.73 -14.24 -0.31
C LEU A 81 -2.21 -13.71 1.05
N ALA A 82 -1.67 -12.57 1.50
CA ALA A 82 -2.10 -11.91 2.72
C ALA A 82 -3.49 -11.25 2.59
N GLY A 83 -4.02 -11.12 1.39
CA GLY A 83 -5.36 -10.59 1.12
C GLY A 83 -5.40 -9.08 0.89
N SER A 84 -4.32 -8.46 0.45
CA SER A 84 -4.35 -7.07 -0.04
C SER A 84 -5.27 -6.97 -1.26
N ASN A 85 -6.08 -5.90 -1.31
CA ASN A 85 -6.95 -5.62 -2.46
C ASN A 85 -6.25 -4.72 -3.48
N MET A 86 -5.44 -3.79 -2.99
CA MET A 86 -4.56 -2.94 -3.77
C MET A 86 -3.15 -3.07 -3.25
N LEU A 87 -2.17 -3.06 -4.14
CA LEU A 87 -0.76 -2.99 -3.79
C LEU A 87 -0.12 -1.83 -4.52
N THR A 88 0.32 -0.84 -3.75
CA THR A 88 0.99 0.37 -4.25
C THR A 88 2.49 0.23 -4.06
N ILE A 89 3.25 0.37 -5.14
CA ILE A 89 4.72 0.37 -5.13
C ILE A 89 5.24 1.76 -5.49
N HIS A 90 6.45 2.09 -5.07
CA HIS A 90 7.08 3.35 -5.44
C HIS A 90 7.76 3.28 -6.80
N LEU A 91 7.67 4.37 -7.57
CA LEU A 91 8.42 4.53 -8.82
C LEU A 91 9.93 4.49 -8.56
N GLU A 92 10.36 4.98 -7.39
CA GLU A 92 11.76 5.04 -6.96
C GLU A 92 12.29 3.73 -6.36
N SER A 93 11.45 2.70 -6.23
CA SER A 93 11.87 1.36 -5.82
C SER A 93 12.71 0.70 -6.92
N LYS A 94 13.56 -0.24 -6.51
CA LYS A 94 14.34 -1.06 -7.45
C LYS A 94 13.44 -2.04 -8.22
N GLY A 95 13.98 -2.58 -9.31
CA GLY A 95 13.30 -3.53 -10.18
C GLY A 95 12.64 -2.89 -11.38
N ASP A 96 11.95 -3.69 -12.17
CA ASP A 96 11.19 -3.24 -13.33
C ASP A 96 9.77 -2.85 -12.93
N THR A 97 9.51 -1.55 -12.85
CA THR A 97 8.21 -1.00 -12.47
C THR A 97 7.07 -1.53 -13.37
N THR A 98 7.29 -1.62 -14.69
CA THR A 98 6.28 -2.15 -15.62
C THR A 98 5.97 -3.62 -15.34
N ALA A 99 7.00 -4.43 -15.13
CA ALA A 99 6.83 -5.86 -14.81
C ALA A 99 6.11 -6.04 -13.48
N ASN A 100 6.49 -5.25 -12.45
CA ASN A 100 5.87 -5.28 -11.13
C ASN A 100 4.40 -4.89 -11.15
N LEU A 101 4.00 -3.80 -11.84
CA LEU A 101 2.59 -3.41 -11.97
C LEU A 101 1.75 -4.49 -12.66
N LYS A 102 2.27 -5.09 -13.75
CA LYS A 102 1.62 -6.23 -14.40
C LYS A 102 1.50 -7.45 -13.50
N TYR A 103 2.54 -7.71 -12.69
CA TYR A 103 2.53 -8.84 -11.75
C TYR A 103 1.51 -8.64 -10.63
N ILE A 104 1.37 -7.42 -10.10
CA ILE A 104 0.33 -7.07 -9.12
C ILE A 104 -1.06 -7.41 -9.69
N LYS A 105 -1.38 -6.94 -10.91
CA LYS A 105 -2.65 -7.24 -11.56
C LYS A 105 -2.86 -8.74 -11.82
N LYS A 106 -1.83 -9.43 -12.28
CA LYS A 106 -1.86 -10.90 -12.49
C LYS A 106 -2.11 -11.66 -11.18
N SER A 107 -1.68 -11.11 -10.05
CA SER A 107 -1.89 -11.69 -8.72
C SER A 107 -3.28 -11.39 -8.13
N GLY A 108 -4.17 -10.73 -8.89
CA GLY A 108 -5.55 -10.45 -8.50
C GLY A 108 -5.75 -9.19 -7.67
N MET A 109 -4.70 -8.35 -7.54
CA MET A 109 -4.78 -7.06 -6.84
C MET A 109 -4.91 -5.90 -7.84
N ASN A 110 -5.48 -4.78 -7.39
CA ASN A 110 -5.36 -3.50 -8.08
C ASN A 110 -3.93 -2.96 -7.94
N ALA A 111 -3.42 -2.32 -9.00
CA ALA A 111 -2.05 -1.81 -9.04
C ALA A 111 -2.00 -0.31 -8.76
N GLY A 112 -1.31 0.09 -7.70
CA GLY A 112 -0.99 1.47 -7.37
C GLY A 112 0.46 1.81 -7.67
N LEU A 113 0.71 3.05 -8.10
CA LEU A 113 2.05 3.62 -8.26
C LEU A 113 2.18 4.89 -7.43
N ALA A 114 3.13 4.90 -6.50
CA ALA A 114 3.46 6.05 -5.65
C ALA A 114 4.66 6.82 -6.20
N ILE A 115 4.68 8.13 -5.97
CA ILE A 115 5.83 8.99 -6.21
C ILE A 115 6.13 9.84 -4.98
N LYS A 116 7.44 10.05 -4.72
CA LYS A 116 7.93 10.95 -3.66
C LYS A 116 7.65 12.42 -4.02
N PRO A 117 7.65 13.33 -3.04
CA PRO A 117 7.39 14.76 -3.30
C PRO A 117 8.37 15.40 -4.29
N ALA A 118 9.61 14.91 -4.34
CA ALA A 118 10.65 15.41 -5.24
C ALA A 118 10.58 14.85 -6.67
N THR A 119 9.80 13.79 -6.90
CA THR A 119 9.68 13.14 -8.22
C THR A 119 8.68 13.88 -9.09
N ASP A 120 9.09 14.25 -10.32
CA ASP A 120 8.19 14.92 -11.27
C ASP A 120 7.02 13.99 -11.63
N TRP A 121 5.78 14.46 -11.43
CA TRP A 121 4.57 13.70 -11.76
C TRP A 121 4.54 13.21 -13.22
N LYS A 122 5.26 13.88 -14.12
CA LYS A 122 5.35 13.46 -15.55
C LYS A 122 6.01 12.09 -15.70
N GLU A 123 6.84 11.67 -14.75
CA GLU A 123 7.49 10.35 -14.77
C GLU A 123 6.48 9.21 -14.60
N VAL A 124 5.27 9.49 -14.07
CA VAL A 124 4.19 8.51 -13.94
C VAL A 124 3.48 8.24 -15.27
N ILE A 125 3.49 9.21 -16.21
CA ILE A 125 2.69 9.16 -17.44
C ILE A 125 2.84 7.84 -18.22
N PRO A 126 4.05 7.27 -18.42
CA PRO A 126 4.21 6.00 -19.14
C PRO A 126 3.53 4.81 -18.46
N TYR A 127 3.29 4.89 -17.15
CA TYR A 127 2.73 3.80 -16.34
C TYR A 127 1.22 3.91 -16.11
N LEU A 128 0.59 5.06 -16.41
CA LEU A 128 -0.85 5.28 -16.20
C LEU A 128 -1.74 4.17 -16.80
N PRO A 129 -1.46 3.61 -17.99
CA PRO A 129 -2.27 2.51 -18.52
C PRO A 129 -2.19 1.22 -17.71
N LEU A 130 -1.21 1.09 -16.83
CA LEU A 130 -0.97 -0.09 -15.99
C LEU A 130 -1.49 0.10 -14.57
N CYS A 131 -1.79 1.34 -14.16
CA CYS A 131 -2.21 1.68 -12.80
C CYS A 131 -3.73 1.76 -12.69
N ASP A 132 -4.24 1.37 -11.53
CA ASP A 132 -5.62 1.63 -11.09
C ASP A 132 -5.66 2.87 -10.18
N MET A 133 -4.51 3.23 -9.58
CA MET A 133 -4.34 4.40 -8.71
C MET A 133 -2.93 4.98 -8.84
N VAL A 134 -2.80 6.30 -8.69
CA VAL A 134 -1.52 6.99 -8.46
C VAL A 134 -1.58 7.66 -7.09
N LEU A 135 -0.59 7.35 -6.24
CA LEU A 135 -0.42 7.95 -4.93
C LEU A 135 0.63 9.07 -5.02
N VAL A 136 0.17 10.31 -4.92
CA VAL A 136 1.07 11.48 -4.86
C VAL A 136 1.40 11.76 -3.40
N MET A 137 2.64 11.46 -2.99
CA MET A 137 3.10 11.74 -1.64
C MET A 137 3.21 13.26 -1.42
N THR A 138 2.64 13.77 -0.33
CA THR A 138 2.71 15.18 0.07
C THR A 138 3.75 15.41 1.16
N VAL A 139 4.26 14.34 1.74
CA VAL A 139 5.38 14.28 2.70
C VAL A 139 6.34 13.20 2.25
N GLU A 140 7.58 13.21 2.77
CA GLU A 140 8.50 12.10 2.50
C GLU A 140 7.92 10.79 3.05
N PRO A 141 8.08 9.65 2.31
CA PRO A 141 7.64 8.36 2.79
C PRO A 141 8.22 8.02 4.16
N GLY A 142 7.45 7.33 5.00
CA GLY A 142 7.85 6.97 6.37
C GLY A 142 7.45 7.98 7.44
N PHE A 143 6.92 9.14 7.05
CA PHE A 143 6.36 10.15 7.94
C PHE A 143 4.85 10.28 7.67
N GLY A 144 4.07 10.38 8.74
CA GLY A 144 2.61 10.51 8.67
C GLY A 144 2.04 11.20 9.88
#